data_d4abd51635d902ddb2192b43388a63da
#
_entry.id   d4abd51635d902ddb2192b43388a63da
#
_cell.length_a   1.000
_cell.length_b   1.000
_cell.length_c   1.000
_cell.angle_alpha   90.00
_cell.angle_beta   90.00
_cell.angle_gamma   90.00
#
_symmetry.space_group_name_H-M   'P 1'
#
loop_
_entity.id
_entity.type
_entity.pdbx_description
1 polymer ?
#
loop_
_entity_poly.entity_id
_entity_poly.type
_entity_poly.pdbx_seq_one_letter_code
_entity_poly.pdbx_strand_id
1 'polypeptide(L)'
;METERFIGIDLAWAHGGTRARPNETGVAAVDRSGVVLECGWTLGLEETMSWLARTAADGSALAFVDAPLVVDNPAGQRPCEREVGQRYGRWKVSANSTNQSSPRLAGVLLREGLEESGWVYDDGRGGPPTGGMVMSECYPYTTLVGAHELGYDQERPTYKRRLARVPTAQWRAVRAAECDRLIARMAGLATADPPLLLASHPVSRRLLDEPSPQRAADYKHREDLIDALLCAWTAALWSRHGPARCQVLGADSPAPPGRAPTIIAPARPEQRRGGQ
;
A
#
# COMPACT_ATOMS: atom_id res chain seq x y z
N MET A 1 11.32 17.74 12.91
CA MET A 1 11.92 17.47 11.56
C MET A 1 10.80 16.98 10.68
N GLU A 2 10.71 17.47 9.47
CA GLU A 2 9.67 17.00 8.54
C GLU A 2 10.03 15.61 8.01
N THR A 3 9.00 14.81 7.68
CA THR A 3 9.21 13.48 7.06
C THR A 3 9.95 13.62 5.74
N GLU A 4 11.06 12.93 5.59
CA GLU A 4 11.93 13.03 4.40
C GLU A 4 11.81 11.83 3.48
N ARG A 5 11.36 10.68 4.00
CA ARG A 5 11.23 9.42 3.25
C ARG A 5 9.84 8.85 3.40
N PHE A 6 9.27 8.46 2.28
CA PHE A 6 7.98 7.77 2.19
C PHE A 6 8.23 6.36 1.73
N ILE A 7 7.86 5.41 2.57
CA ILE A 7 8.15 4.00 2.37
C ILE A 7 6.84 3.26 2.07
N GLY A 8 6.87 2.39 1.08
CA GLY A 8 5.76 1.50 0.76
C GLY A 8 6.17 0.05 0.87
N ILE A 9 5.29 -0.76 1.45
CA ILE A 9 5.50 -2.19 1.67
C ILE A 9 4.27 -2.95 1.21
N ASP A 10 4.42 -3.77 0.16
CA ASP A 10 3.44 -4.80 -0.19
C ASP A 10 3.83 -6.09 0.52
N LEU A 11 3.37 -6.23 1.77
CA LEU A 11 3.79 -7.28 2.66
C LEU A 11 3.21 -8.64 2.28
N ALA A 12 4.05 -9.64 2.18
CA ALA A 12 3.62 -11.03 2.08
C ALA A 12 2.93 -11.47 3.37
N TRP A 13 1.63 -11.72 3.34
CA TRP A 13 0.80 -11.99 4.52
C TRP A 13 1.10 -13.31 5.23
N ALA A 14 1.70 -14.29 4.54
CA ALA A 14 2.06 -15.57 5.11
C ALA A 14 3.54 -15.58 5.52
N HIS A 15 3.81 -15.78 6.81
CA HIS A 15 5.15 -16.19 7.21
C HIS A 15 5.37 -17.59 6.66
N GLY A 16 6.52 -17.84 6.06
CA GLY A 16 6.92 -19.19 5.71
C GLY A 16 6.82 -20.08 6.95
N GLY A 17 6.11 -21.20 6.88
CA GLY A 17 6.22 -22.22 7.90
C GLY A 17 7.63 -22.82 7.88
N THR A 18 8.03 -23.58 8.92
CA THR A 18 9.34 -24.22 9.04
C THR A 18 9.81 -25.06 7.84
N ARG A 19 8.95 -25.29 6.86
CA ARG A 19 9.21 -26.05 5.62
C ARG A 19 8.94 -25.28 4.34
N ALA A 20 8.40 -24.06 4.41
CA ALA A 20 8.08 -23.24 3.22
C ALA A 20 9.08 -22.08 3.09
N ARG A 21 9.53 -21.83 1.85
CA ARG A 21 10.34 -20.66 1.54
C ARG A 21 9.58 -19.40 1.95
N PRO A 22 10.23 -18.39 2.57
CA PRO A 22 9.58 -17.13 2.86
C PRO A 22 8.99 -16.52 1.57
N ASN A 23 7.83 -15.89 1.68
CA ASN A 23 7.27 -15.15 0.58
C ASN A 23 8.00 -13.82 0.41
N GLU A 24 8.05 -13.36 -0.83
CA GLU A 24 8.60 -12.05 -1.16
C GLU A 24 7.65 -10.93 -0.75
N THR A 25 8.23 -9.83 -0.31
CA THR A 25 7.59 -8.56 0.03
C THR A 25 8.13 -7.49 -0.89
N GLY A 26 7.27 -6.77 -1.59
CA GLY A 26 7.64 -5.61 -2.37
C GLY A 26 7.97 -4.43 -1.45
N VAL A 27 9.06 -3.71 -1.74
CA VAL A 27 9.48 -2.54 -0.97
C VAL A 27 9.84 -1.38 -1.89
N ALA A 28 9.53 -0.15 -1.47
CA ALA A 28 9.90 1.07 -2.17
C ALA A 28 10.09 2.23 -1.18
N ALA A 29 11.06 3.09 -1.45
CA ALA A 29 11.26 4.34 -0.74
C ALA A 29 11.36 5.49 -1.73
N VAL A 30 10.61 6.57 -1.47
CA VAL A 30 10.63 7.80 -2.27
C VAL A 30 10.89 9.00 -1.37
N ASP A 31 11.52 10.03 -1.92
CA ASP A 31 11.70 11.30 -1.24
C ASP A 31 10.54 12.29 -1.48
N ARG A 32 10.63 13.48 -0.90
CA ARG A 32 9.61 14.54 -1.03
C ARG A 32 9.42 15.06 -2.45
N SER A 33 10.44 14.90 -3.30
CA SER A 33 10.39 15.29 -4.72
C SER A 33 9.84 14.19 -5.62
N GLY A 34 9.51 13.02 -5.06
CA GLY A 34 9.02 11.85 -5.77
C GLY A 34 10.11 10.99 -6.41
N VAL A 35 11.37 11.26 -6.13
CA VAL A 35 12.48 10.42 -6.59
C VAL A 35 12.43 9.09 -5.87
N VAL A 36 12.42 7.99 -6.62
CA VAL A 36 12.55 6.65 -6.07
C VAL A 36 14.01 6.46 -5.64
N LEU A 37 14.24 6.41 -4.33
CA LEU A 37 15.57 6.26 -3.73
C LEU A 37 16.02 4.80 -3.76
N GLU A 38 15.10 3.89 -3.44
CA GLU A 38 15.33 2.45 -3.39
C GLU A 38 14.02 1.72 -3.65
N CYS A 39 14.06 0.61 -4.37
CA CYS A 39 12.92 -0.30 -4.50
C CYS A 39 13.36 -1.70 -4.93
N GLY A 40 12.56 -2.70 -4.58
CA GLY A 40 12.85 -4.11 -4.88
C GLY A 40 12.03 -5.06 -4.02
N TRP A 41 12.67 -6.12 -3.57
CA TRP A 41 12.02 -7.19 -2.82
C TRP A 41 12.87 -7.64 -1.64
N THR A 42 12.20 -8.06 -0.57
CA THR A 42 12.80 -8.68 0.60
C THR A 42 12.16 -10.06 0.85
N LEU A 43 12.84 -10.94 1.55
CA LEU A 43 12.36 -12.29 1.86
C LEU A 43 12.08 -12.43 3.36
N GLY A 44 10.79 -12.51 3.70
CA GLY A 44 10.35 -12.66 5.09
C GLY A 44 10.48 -11.38 5.92
N LEU A 45 10.02 -11.46 7.18
CA LEU A 45 9.92 -10.29 8.06
C LEU A 45 11.27 -9.73 8.48
N GLU A 46 12.22 -10.58 8.78
CA GLU A 46 13.56 -10.18 9.28
C GLU A 46 14.30 -9.32 8.23
N GLU A 47 14.32 -9.76 6.97
CA GLU A 47 14.95 -9.00 5.90
C GLU A 47 14.20 -7.68 5.63
N THR A 48 12.85 -7.70 5.71
CA THR A 48 12.03 -6.50 5.56
C THR A 48 12.32 -5.49 6.68
N MET A 49 12.39 -5.92 7.94
CA MET A 49 12.75 -5.05 9.07
C MET A 49 14.19 -4.51 8.94
N SER A 50 15.12 -5.35 8.52
CA SER A 50 16.52 -4.94 8.28
C SER A 50 16.60 -3.90 7.16
N TRP A 51 15.83 -4.06 6.08
CA TRP A 51 15.75 -3.08 5.01
C TRP A 51 15.16 -1.75 5.50
N LEU A 52 14.07 -1.79 6.28
CA LEU A 52 13.46 -0.60 6.89
C LEU A 52 14.42 0.15 7.80
N ALA A 53 15.18 -0.55 8.63
CA ALA A 53 16.16 0.05 9.53
C ALA A 53 17.24 0.82 8.76
N ARG A 54 17.74 0.27 7.64
CA ARG A 54 18.71 0.96 6.76
C ARG A 54 18.10 2.16 6.05
N THR A 55 16.89 1.98 5.53
CA THR A 55 16.20 3.02 4.74
C THR A 55 15.76 4.20 5.59
N ALA A 56 15.44 3.99 6.88
CA ALA A 56 15.03 5.03 7.82
C ALA A 56 16.16 5.52 8.73
N ALA A 57 17.43 5.25 8.40
CA ALA A 57 18.58 5.56 9.26
C ALA A 57 18.68 7.02 9.68
N ASP A 58 18.17 7.96 8.88
CA ASP A 58 18.15 9.41 9.19
C ASP A 58 17.05 9.81 10.20
N GLY A 59 16.25 8.84 10.68
CA GLY A 59 15.30 9.02 11.79
C GLY A 59 13.97 9.70 11.43
N SER A 60 13.68 9.94 10.15
CA SER A 60 12.39 10.52 9.72
C SER A 60 11.84 9.81 8.49
N ALA A 61 10.91 8.89 8.71
CA ALA A 61 10.27 8.11 7.65
C ALA A 61 8.79 7.82 7.97
N LEU A 62 7.94 7.83 6.95
CA LEU A 62 6.57 7.37 7.02
C LEU A 62 6.40 6.14 6.13
N ALA A 63 6.13 5.00 6.76
CA ALA A 63 5.93 3.73 6.06
C ALA A 63 4.43 3.40 5.95
N PHE A 64 3.96 3.13 4.73
CA PHE A 64 2.61 2.61 4.48
C PHE A 64 2.69 1.14 4.07
N VAL A 65 1.93 0.30 4.76
CA VAL A 65 1.99 -1.16 4.65
C VAL A 65 0.67 -1.71 4.12
N ASP A 66 0.71 -2.48 3.04
CA ASP A 66 -0.44 -3.26 2.54
C ASP A 66 -0.58 -4.57 3.32
N ALA A 67 -0.88 -4.46 4.58
CA ALA A 67 -1.24 -5.57 5.45
C ALA A 67 -1.94 -5.09 6.72
N PRO A 68 -2.79 -5.92 7.34
CA PRO A 68 -3.40 -5.62 8.63
C PRO A 68 -2.33 -5.46 9.73
N LEU A 69 -2.16 -4.24 10.25
CA LEU A 69 -1.21 -3.93 11.32
C LEU A 69 -1.83 -4.07 12.71
N VAL A 70 -3.13 -3.82 12.85
CA VAL A 70 -3.90 -4.00 14.09
C VAL A 70 -5.08 -4.91 13.83
N VAL A 71 -5.18 -6.00 14.59
CA VAL A 71 -6.25 -6.99 14.49
C VAL A 71 -6.72 -7.33 15.91
N ASP A 72 -7.79 -6.67 16.33
CA ASP A 72 -8.38 -6.78 17.68
C ASP A 72 -9.73 -7.51 17.70
N ASN A 73 -10.37 -7.68 16.54
CA ASN A 73 -11.64 -8.38 16.41
C ASN A 73 -11.47 -9.91 16.45
N PRO A 74 -12.30 -10.62 17.26
CA PRO A 74 -12.21 -12.08 17.36
C PRO A 74 -12.67 -12.81 16.09
N ALA A 75 -13.60 -12.20 15.33
CA ALA A 75 -14.18 -12.77 14.11
C ALA A 75 -14.68 -11.70 13.15
N GLY A 76 -14.94 -12.08 11.90
CA GLY A 76 -15.49 -11.19 10.87
C GLY A 76 -14.49 -10.18 10.34
N GLN A 77 -15.00 -9.09 9.79
CA GLN A 77 -14.20 -7.97 9.24
C GLN A 77 -13.89 -6.93 10.30
N ARG A 78 -12.70 -6.35 10.23
CA ARG A 78 -12.37 -5.13 10.96
C ARG A 78 -13.25 -3.96 10.47
N PRO A 79 -13.52 -2.93 11.30
CA PRO A 79 -14.29 -1.75 10.88
C PRO A 79 -13.74 -1.10 9.60
N CYS A 80 -12.44 -0.90 9.50
CA CYS A 80 -11.78 -0.33 8.32
C CYS A 80 -12.00 -1.15 7.04
N GLU A 81 -11.93 -2.48 7.10
CA GLU A 81 -12.18 -3.36 5.96
C GLU A 81 -13.63 -3.27 5.46
N ARG A 82 -14.58 -3.15 6.37
CA ARG A 82 -16.00 -2.95 6.06
C ARG A 82 -16.22 -1.61 5.36
N GLU A 83 -15.57 -0.55 5.85
CA GLU A 83 -15.64 0.78 5.24
C GLU A 83 -14.99 0.82 3.85
N VAL A 84 -13.97 0.01 3.56
CA VAL A 84 -13.46 -0.13 2.18
C VAL A 84 -14.61 -0.53 1.25
N GLY A 85 -15.38 -1.56 1.58
CA GLY A 85 -16.52 -1.98 0.78
C GLY A 85 -17.60 -0.91 0.63
N GLN A 86 -17.90 -0.18 1.70
CA GLN A 86 -18.92 0.87 1.71
C GLN A 86 -18.50 2.09 0.86
N ARG A 87 -17.25 2.53 0.98
CA ARG A 87 -16.79 3.77 0.34
C ARG A 87 -16.22 3.57 -1.06
N TYR A 88 -15.67 2.38 -1.35
CA TYR A 88 -15.02 2.10 -2.62
C TYR A 88 -15.71 0.99 -3.43
N GLY A 89 -16.82 0.44 -2.93
CA GLY A 89 -17.58 -0.64 -3.58
C GLY A 89 -18.10 -0.29 -4.96
N ARG A 90 -18.40 0.99 -5.24
CA ARG A 90 -18.82 1.44 -6.59
C ARG A 90 -17.76 1.15 -7.67
N TRP A 91 -16.47 1.12 -7.29
CA TRP A 91 -15.37 0.73 -8.18
C TRP A 91 -15.00 -0.75 -8.09
N LYS A 92 -15.86 -1.56 -7.45
CA LYS A 92 -15.64 -3.00 -7.20
C LYS A 92 -14.41 -3.27 -6.31
N VAL A 93 -14.12 -2.38 -5.39
CA VAL A 93 -13.08 -2.54 -4.37
C VAL A 93 -13.70 -3.03 -3.07
N SER A 94 -13.14 -4.09 -2.52
CA SER A 94 -13.47 -4.64 -1.21
C SER A 94 -12.21 -5.22 -0.57
N ALA A 95 -12.09 -5.11 0.75
CA ALA A 95 -11.03 -5.75 1.50
C ALA A 95 -11.42 -7.19 1.89
N ASN A 96 -10.42 -8.02 2.14
CA ASN A 96 -10.60 -9.33 2.75
C ASN A 96 -11.00 -9.16 4.22
N SER A 97 -11.62 -10.19 4.81
CA SER A 97 -11.90 -10.24 6.24
C SER A 97 -10.65 -10.69 6.98
N THR A 98 -10.21 -9.89 7.96
CA THR A 98 -9.12 -10.26 8.86
C THR A 98 -9.58 -10.19 10.31
N ASN A 99 -9.22 -11.19 11.10
CA ASN A 99 -9.54 -11.32 12.52
C ASN A 99 -8.48 -12.18 13.23
N GLN A 100 -8.57 -12.29 14.55
CA GLN A 100 -7.59 -13.02 15.37
C GLN A 100 -7.44 -14.51 15.01
N SER A 101 -8.44 -15.12 14.38
CA SER A 101 -8.34 -16.51 13.90
C SER A 101 -7.71 -16.61 12.49
N SER A 102 -7.37 -15.51 11.87
CA SER A 102 -6.75 -15.51 10.53
C SER A 102 -5.33 -16.10 10.62
N PRO A 103 -4.97 -17.04 9.72
CA PRO A 103 -3.65 -17.68 9.73
C PRO A 103 -2.52 -16.78 9.18
N ARG A 104 -2.82 -15.56 8.81
CA ARG A 104 -1.93 -14.65 8.06
C ARG A 104 -1.92 -13.27 8.70
N LEU A 105 -1.18 -13.15 9.80
CA LEU A 105 -1.03 -11.93 10.58
C LEU A 105 0.40 -11.35 10.53
N ALA A 106 1.08 -11.50 9.38
CA ALA A 106 2.43 -10.97 9.19
C ALA A 106 2.53 -9.47 9.47
N GLY A 107 1.48 -8.69 9.14
CA GLY A 107 1.44 -7.26 9.43
C GLY A 107 1.48 -6.94 10.92
N VAL A 108 0.79 -7.73 11.76
CA VAL A 108 0.83 -7.57 13.22
C VAL A 108 2.25 -7.81 13.75
N LEU A 109 2.90 -8.90 13.30
CA LEU A 109 4.27 -9.22 13.71
C LEU A 109 5.29 -8.20 13.19
N LEU A 110 5.10 -7.69 11.96
CA LEU A 110 5.94 -6.60 11.44
C LEU A 110 5.82 -5.36 12.32
N ARG A 111 4.58 -4.95 12.66
CA ARG A 111 4.34 -3.81 13.53
C ARG A 111 5.04 -4.00 14.90
N GLU A 112 4.83 -5.13 15.55
CA GLU A 112 5.43 -5.43 16.86
C GLU A 112 6.96 -5.34 16.83
N GLY A 113 7.61 -5.97 15.86
CA GLY A 113 9.06 -5.90 15.70
C GLY A 113 9.60 -4.51 15.37
N LEU A 114 8.81 -3.70 14.62
CA LEU A 114 9.17 -2.31 14.35
C LEU A 114 8.99 -1.42 15.57
N GLU A 115 7.95 -1.62 16.39
CA GLU A 115 7.74 -0.88 17.65
C GLU A 115 8.90 -1.14 18.62
N GLU A 116 9.43 -2.37 18.69
CA GLU A 116 10.64 -2.71 19.46
C GLU A 116 11.88 -1.95 18.95
N SER A 117 11.89 -1.58 17.68
CA SER A 117 12.98 -0.83 17.02
C SER A 117 12.74 0.70 17.00
N GLY A 118 11.76 1.20 17.75
CA GLY A 118 11.48 2.63 17.91
C GLY A 118 10.56 3.24 16.86
N TRP A 119 9.93 2.45 15.99
CA TRP A 119 8.84 2.90 15.14
C TRP A 119 7.56 3.07 15.95
N VAL A 120 6.68 3.95 15.47
CA VAL A 120 5.38 4.20 16.07
C VAL A 120 4.27 3.86 15.07
N TYR A 121 3.31 3.05 15.49
CA TYR A 121 2.08 2.89 14.71
C TYR A 121 1.20 4.14 14.87
N ASP A 122 0.79 4.72 13.74
CA ASP A 122 -0.15 5.85 13.70
C ASP A 122 -1.44 5.42 12.98
N ASP A 123 -2.56 5.55 13.68
CA ASP A 123 -3.89 5.25 13.15
C ASP A 123 -4.48 6.37 12.27
N GLY A 124 -3.74 7.45 12.05
CA GLY A 124 -4.11 8.56 11.19
C GLY A 124 -5.21 9.47 11.73
N ARG A 125 -5.82 9.17 12.89
CA ARG A 125 -6.92 9.98 13.46
C ARG A 125 -6.48 11.38 13.89
N GLY A 126 -5.19 11.53 14.20
CA GLY A 126 -4.57 12.81 14.55
C GLY A 126 -4.12 13.65 13.35
N GLY A 127 -4.28 13.15 12.13
CA GLY A 127 -3.72 13.75 10.91
C GLY A 127 -2.31 13.24 10.60
N PRO A 128 -1.64 13.78 9.57
CA PRO A 128 -0.30 13.36 9.18
C PRO A 128 0.73 13.58 10.30
N PRO A 129 1.65 12.60 10.52
CA PRO A 129 2.72 12.77 11.49
C PRO A 129 3.71 13.85 11.03
N THR A 130 4.30 14.58 11.98
CA THR A 130 5.25 15.67 11.70
C THR A 130 6.70 15.25 11.68
N GLY A 131 6.99 13.96 11.88
CA GLY A 131 8.35 13.40 11.86
C GLY A 131 8.45 12.12 12.68
N GLY A 132 9.67 11.60 12.81
CA GLY A 132 9.95 10.31 13.44
C GLY A 132 9.80 9.13 12.50
N MET A 133 10.00 7.93 13.02
CA MET A 133 9.77 6.69 12.29
C MET A 133 8.34 6.20 12.55
N VAL A 134 7.47 6.38 11.58
CA VAL A 134 6.03 6.13 11.72
C VAL A 134 5.56 5.13 10.68
N MET A 135 4.65 4.23 11.07
CA MET A 135 4.01 3.28 10.16
C MET A 135 2.49 3.35 10.26
N SER A 136 1.82 3.20 9.13
CA SER A 136 0.35 3.12 9.02
C SER A 136 -0.06 2.06 8.02
N GLU A 137 -1.32 1.63 8.08
CA GLU A 137 -1.88 0.68 7.12
C GLU A 137 -2.48 1.41 5.92
N CYS A 138 -2.24 0.91 4.74
CA CYS A 138 -2.90 1.34 3.50
C CYS A 138 -3.41 0.13 2.70
N TYR A 139 -4.11 0.40 1.60
CA TYR A 139 -4.61 -0.63 0.71
C TYR A 139 -4.52 -0.14 -0.74
N PRO A 140 -3.60 -0.66 -1.57
CA PRO A 140 -3.34 -0.15 -2.93
C PRO A 140 -4.57 -0.03 -3.82
N TYR A 141 -5.54 -0.94 -3.71
CA TYR A 141 -6.79 -0.82 -4.47
C TYR A 141 -7.58 0.45 -4.13
N THR A 142 -7.54 0.94 -2.90
CA THR A 142 -8.16 2.22 -2.55
C THR A 142 -7.37 3.39 -3.14
N THR A 143 -6.05 3.27 -3.22
CA THR A 143 -5.19 4.26 -3.89
C THR A 143 -5.54 4.36 -5.37
N LEU A 144 -5.64 3.22 -6.07
CA LEU A 144 -5.93 3.17 -7.49
C LEU A 144 -7.21 3.92 -7.88
N VAL A 145 -8.26 3.82 -7.08
CA VAL A 145 -9.57 4.42 -7.42
C VAL A 145 -9.86 5.71 -6.67
N GLY A 146 -9.24 5.92 -5.50
CA GLY A 146 -9.39 7.12 -4.69
C GLY A 146 -8.54 8.29 -5.20
N ALA A 147 -7.37 8.03 -5.76
CA ALA A 147 -6.52 9.03 -6.39
C ALA A 147 -7.04 9.36 -7.80
N HIS A 148 -7.51 10.60 -8.01
CA HIS A 148 -8.05 11.01 -9.30
C HIS A 148 -6.99 11.06 -10.40
N GLU A 149 -5.72 11.24 -10.05
CA GLU A 149 -4.58 11.27 -10.97
C GLU A 149 -4.42 9.96 -11.74
N LEU A 150 -4.81 8.84 -11.15
CA LEU A 150 -4.75 7.53 -11.79
C LEU A 150 -5.92 7.29 -12.76
N GLY A 151 -6.97 8.14 -12.75
CA GLY A 151 -8.05 8.16 -13.73
C GLY A 151 -8.92 6.89 -13.76
N TYR A 152 -9.03 6.14 -12.67
CA TYR A 152 -9.96 5.00 -12.55
C TYR A 152 -11.33 5.47 -12.05
N ASP A 153 -12.12 6.12 -12.93
CA ASP A 153 -13.39 6.74 -12.54
C ASP A 153 -14.56 5.76 -12.51
N GLN A 154 -14.49 4.70 -13.29
CA GLN A 154 -15.58 3.73 -13.44
C GLN A 154 -15.37 2.44 -12.66
N GLU A 155 -14.19 1.85 -12.78
CA GLU A 155 -13.87 0.55 -12.21
C GLU A 155 -12.37 0.44 -11.95
N ARG A 156 -11.96 -0.30 -10.90
CA ARG A 156 -10.55 -0.60 -10.63
C ARG A 156 -9.91 -1.43 -11.75
N PRO A 157 -8.60 -1.35 -11.95
CA PRO A 157 -7.90 -2.19 -12.91
C PRO A 157 -7.94 -3.68 -12.50
N THR A 158 -7.93 -4.55 -13.50
CA THR A 158 -7.95 -6.02 -13.31
C THR A 158 -6.59 -6.65 -13.51
N TYR A 159 -5.57 -6.11 -12.85
CA TYR A 159 -4.20 -6.60 -12.94
C TYR A 159 -3.86 -7.74 -11.95
N LYS A 160 -4.66 -7.96 -10.89
CA LYS A 160 -4.44 -9.04 -9.90
C LYS A 160 -5.42 -10.20 -10.05
N ARG A 161 -6.70 -9.95 -10.16
CA ARG A 161 -7.75 -10.98 -10.12
C ARG A 161 -8.40 -11.18 -11.47
N ARG A 162 -8.55 -12.45 -11.89
CA ARG A 162 -9.27 -12.81 -13.10
C ARG A 162 -10.75 -12.42 -13.00
N LEU A 163 -11.25 -11.77 -14.03
CA LEU A 163 -12.68 -11.58 -14.21
C LEU A 163 -13.33 -12.88 -14.73
N ALA A 164 -14.49 -13.23 -14.23
CA ALA A 164 -15.22 -14.43 -14.65
C ALA A 164 -15.48 -14.48 -16.17
N ARG A 165 -15.70 -13.30 -16.79
CA ARG A 165 -15.92 -13.16 -18.24
C ARG A 165 -14.69 -13.41 -19.10
N VAL A 166 -13.48 -13.48 -18.49
CA VAL A 166 -12.23 -13.71 -19.26
C VAL A 166 -11.89 -15.21 -19.25
N PRO A 167 -11.80 -15.87 -20.41
CA PRO A 167 -11.37 -17.25 -20.49
C PRO A 167 -10.01 -17.48 -19.83
N THR A 168 -9.85 -18.62 -19.15
CA THR A 168 -8.61 -18.94 -18.43
C THR A 168 -7.38 -18.91 -19.35
N ALA A 169 -7.52 -19.38 -20.58
CA ALA A 169 -6.43 -19.38 -21.57
C ALA A 169 -5.94 -17.97 -21.94
N GLN A 170 -6.84 -16.97 -21.89
CA GLN A 170 -6.52 -15.59 -22.27
C GLN A 170 -6.12 -14.73 -21.07
N TRP A 171 -6.36 -15.22 -19.84
CA TRP A 171 -6.21 -14.42 -18.64
C TRP A 171 -4.81 -13.82 -18.48
N ARG A 172 -3.76 -14.59 -18.75
CA ARG A 172 -2.38 -14.11 -18.58
C ARG A 172 -2.08 -12.90 -19.47
N ALA A 173 -2.48 -12.97 -20.73
CA ALA A 173 -2.30 -11.85 -21.66
C ALA A 173 -3.14 -10.62 -21.29
N VAL A 174 -4.41 -10.84 -20.91
CA VAL A 174 -5.31 -9.75 -20.46
C VAL A 174 -4.76 -9.09 -19.22
N ARG A 175 -4.31 -9.86 -18.23
CA ARG A 175 -3.71 -9.35 -17.01
C ARG A 175 -2.46 -8.53 -17.28
N ALA A 176 -1.57 -8.99 -18.15
CA ALA A 176 -0.35 -8.27 -18.52
C ALA A 176 -0.69 -6.93 -19.19
N ALA A 177 -1.63 -6.91 -20.13
CA ALA A 177 -2.07 -5.68 -20.78
C ALA A 177 -2.74 -4.69 -19.81
N GLU A 178 -3.52 -5.17 -18.83
CA GLU A 178 -4.09 -4.32 -17.77
C GLU A 178 -3.01 -3.74 -16.87
N CYS A 179 -1.98 -4.52 -16.56
CA CYS A 179 -0.82 -4.07 -15.80
C CYS A 179 -0.05 -2.98 -16.54
N ASP A 180 0.19 -3.15 -17.84
CA ASP A 180 0.87 -2.14 -18.67
C ASP A 180 0.05 -0.82 -18.71
N ARG A 181 -1.27 -0.91 -18.81
CA ARG A 181 -2.16 0.26 -18.71
C ARG A 181 -2.06 0.95 -17.34
N LEU A 182 -1.98 0.18 -16.26
CA LEU A 182 -1.76 0.73 -14.92
C LEU A 182 -0.42 1.45 -14.83
N ILE A 183 0.65 0.84 -15.30
CA ILE A 183 2.00 1.42 -15.30
C ILE A 183 2.02 2.74 -16.08
N ALA A 184 1.37 2.78 -17.25
CA ALA A 184 1.25 4.00 -18.04
C ALA A 184 0.54 5.13 -17.27
N ARG A 185 -0.49 4.81 -16.46
CA ARG A 185 -1.16 5.78 -15.59
C ARG A 185 -0.26 6.21 -14.41
N MET A 186 0.47 5.27 -13.81
CA MET A 186 1.45 5.59 -12.76
C MET A 186 2.58 6.49 -13.28
N ALA A 187 2.99 6.34 -14.53
CA ALA A 187 3.95 7.26 -15.16
C ALA A 187 3.44 8.71 -15.18
N GLY A 188 2.13 8.91 -15.31
CA GLY A 188 1.48 10.22 -15.21
C GLY A 188 1.61 10.88 -13.84
N LEU A 189 1.90 10.12 -12.78
CA LEU A 189 2.14 10.67 -11.44
C LEU A 189 3.43 11.51 -11.37
N ALA A 190 4.28 11.49 -12.38
CA ALA A 190 5.45 12.36 -12.45
C ALA A 190 5.09 13.87 -12.39
N THR A 191 3.87 14.22 -12.78
CA THR A 191 3.36 15.61 -12.73
C THR A 191 2.29 15.82 -11.66
N ALA A 192 2.05 14.82 -10.83
CA ALA A 192 1.10 14.90 -9.73
C ALA A 192 1.67 15.66 -8.51
N ASP A 193 0.83 15.95 -7.55
CA ASP A 193 1.19 16.53 -6.28
C ASP A 193 0.72 15.64 -5.11
N PRO A 194 1.64 14.87 -4.44
CA PRO A 194 3.08 14.79 -4.71
C PRO A 194 3.40 14.01 -6.00
N PRO A 195 4.59 14.22 -6.60
CA PRO A 195 5.01 13.45 -7.75
C PRO A 195 5.49 12.04 -7.40
N LEU A 196 5.55 11.16 -8.41
CA LEU A 196 6.24 9.86 -8.35
C LEU A 196 7.04 9.65 -9.64
N LEU A 197 8.37 9.63 -9.54
CA LEU A 197 9.29 9.58 -10.67
C LEU A 197 9.77 8.15 -10.92
N LEU A 198 8.96 7.29 -11.54
CA LEU A 198 9.33 5.89 -11.81
C LEU A 198 10.64 5.73 -12.57
N ALA A 199 10.99 6.69 -13.41
CA ALA A 199 12.23 6.66 -14.19
C ALA A 199 13.50 6.98 -13.39
N SER A 200 13.39 7.39 -12.13
CA SER A 200 14.54 7.83 -11.33
C SER A 200 15.41 6.71 -10.76
N HIS A 201 14.89 5.47 -10.68
CA HIS A 201 15.61 4.31 -10.16
C HIS A 201 15.63 3.17 -11.19
N PRO A 202 16.76 2.44 -11.37
CA PRO A 202 16.85 1.39 -12.40
C PRO A 202 15.78 0.32 -12.32
N VAL A 203 15.40 -0.13 -11.11
CA VAL A 203 14.39 -1.18 -10.91
C VAL A 203 12.98 -0.67 -11.26
N SER A 204 12.57 0.51 -10.78
CA SER A 204 11.27 1.07 -11.14
C SER A 204 11.17 1.51 -12.60
N ARG A 205 12.28 1.94 -13.21
CA ARG A 205 12.36 2.27 -14.64
C ARG A 205 11.99 1.07 -15.52
N ARG A 206 12.37 -0.15 -15.13
CA ARG A 206 12.02 -1.38 -15.88
C ARG A 206 10.51 -1.59 -15.98
N LEU A 207 9.72 -1.01 -15.08
CA LEU A 207 8.25 -1.01 -15.23
C LEU A 207 7.83 -0.26 -16.50
N LEU A 208 8.54 0.82 -16.86
CA LEU A 208 8.25 1.64 -18.05
C LEU A 208 8.82 1.03 -19.34
N ASP A 209 10.00 0.44 -19.24
CA ASP A 209 10.79 -0.01 -20.41
C ASP A 209 10.41 -1.42 -20.86
N GLU A 210 9.88 -2.26 -19.98
CA GLU A 210 9.62 -3.67 -20.25
C GLU A 210 8.11 -3.98 -20.20
N PRO A 211 7.56 -4.76 -21.15
CA PRO A 211 6.16 -5.19 -21.06
C PRO A 211 5.94 -6.13 -19.88
N SER A 212 4.73 -6.15 -19.35
CA SER A 212 4.39 -7.02 -18.22
C SER A 212 4.49 -8.49 -18.59
N PRO A 213 5.20 -9.31 -17.79
CA PRO A 213 5.39 -10.72 -18.09
C PRO A 213 4.08 -11.50 -17.94
N GLN A 214 3.93 -12.55 -18.74
CA GLN A 214 2.77 -13.45 -18.64
C GLN A 214 3.01 -14.63 -17.69
N ARG A 215 4.28 -14.98 -17.42
CA ARG A 215 4.66 -16.05 -16.49
C ARG A 215 4.34 -15.60 -15.06
N ALA A 216 3.68 -16.47 -14.29
CA ALA A 216 3.08 -16.10 -13.00
C ALA A 216 4.11 -15.60 -11.97
N ALA A 217 5.28 -16.24 -11.88
CA ALA A 217 6.32 -15.84 -10.92
C ALA A 217 6.87 -14.44 -11.24
N ASP A 218 7.26 -14.21 -12.52
CA ASP A 218 7.81 -12.92 -12.95
C ASP A 218 6.76 -11.80 -12.86
N TYR A 219 5.48 -12.16 -13.10
CA TYR A 219 4.37 -11.24 -12.93
C TYR A 219 4.16 -10.85 -11.47
N LYS A 220 4.30 -11.81 -10.54
CA LYS A 220 4.14 -11.52 -9.10
C LYS A 220 5.18 -10.50 -8.62
N HIS A 221 6.44 -10.64 -9.00
CA HIS A 221 7.46 -9.63 -8.74
C HIS A 221 7.04 -8.22 -9.18
N ARG A 222 6.52 -8.11 -10.42
CA ARG A 222 6.07 -6.80 -10.95
C ARG A 222 4.89 -6.25 -10.16
N GLU A 223 3.93 -7.11 -9.80
CA GLU A 223 2.75 -6.75 -9.02
C GLU A 223 3.15 -6.20 -7.64
N ASP A 224 4.03 -6.90 -6.92
CA ASP A 224 4.49 -6.50 -5.59
C ASP A 224 5.24 -5.15 -5.62
N LEU A 225 6.06 -4.92 -6.64
CA LEU A 225 6.76 -3.66 -6.82
C LEU A 225 5.81 -2.49 -7.11
N ILE A 226 4.78 -2.71 -7.95
CA ILE A 226 3.75 -1.70 -8.24
C ILE A 226 3.02 -1.30 -6.96
N ASP A 227 2.62 -2.29 -6.16
CA ASP A 227 1.87 -2.02 -4.92
C ASP A 227 2.73 -1.32 -3.87
N ALA A 228 3.99 -1.70 -3.74
CA ALA A 228 4.93 -1.00 -2.86
C ALA A 228 5.12 0.47 -3.28
N LEU A 229 5.27 0.76 -4.58
CA LEU A 229 5.37 2.14 -5.08
C LEU A 229 4.08 2.93 -4.86
N LEU A 230 2.91 2.31 -5.01
CA LEU A 230 1.62 2.93 -4.68
C LEU A 230 1.47 3.21 -3.19
N CYS A 231 1.92 2.30 -2.31
CA CYS A 231 1.95 2.52 -0.87
C CYS A 231 2.87 3.71 -0.52
N ALA A 232 4.08 3.77 -1.07
CA ALA A 232 5.01 4.88 -0.85
C ALA A 232 4.44 6.22 -1.32
N TRP A 233 3.83 6.26 -2.51
CA TRP A 233 3.17 7.45 -3.01
C TRP A 233 1.96 7.86 -2.16
N THR A 234 1.20 6.90 -1.64
CA THR A 234 0.08 7.17 -0.74
C THR A 234 0.56 7.77 0.59
N ALA A 235 1.71 7.30 1.11
CA ALA A 235 2.35 7.89 2.28
C ALA A 235 2.75 9.36 2.03
N ALA A 236 3.34 9.65 0.87
CA ALA A 236 3.67 11.02 0.46
C ALA A 236 2.42 11.89 0.31
N LEU A 237 1.34 11.35 -0.30
CA LEU A 237 0.06 12.05 -0.45
C LEU A 237 -0.57 12.37 0.91
N TRP A 238 -0.55 11.42 1.84
CA TRP A 238 -1.04 11.62 3.20
C TRP A 238 -0.22 12.67 3.95
N SER A 239 1.10 12.56 3.93
CA SER A 239 1.98 13.53 4.59
C SER A 239 1.78 14.95 4.08
N ARG A 240 1.58 15.13 2.76
CA ARG A 240 1.47 16.45 2.13
C ARG A 240 0.10 17.09 2.25
N HIS A 241 -0.96 16.30 2.15
CA HIS A 241 -2.33 16.81 2.02
C HIS A 241 -3.27 16.35 3.15
N GLY A 242 -2.91 15.32 3.90
CA GLY A 242 -3.72 14.81 5.00
C GLY A 242 -5.19 14.59 4.63
N PRO A 243 -6.12 15.02 5.50
CA PRO A 243 -7.56 14.85 5.27
C PRO A 243 -8.10 15.62 4.05
N ALA A 244 -7.36 16.58 3.51
CA ALA A 244 -7.76 17.29 2.28
C ALA A 244 -7.77 16.38 1.04
N ARG A 245 -6.95 15.31 1.04
CA ARG A 245 -6.83 14.36 -0.08
C ARG A 245 -7.02 12.90 0.31
N CYS A 246 -7.01 12.58 1.59
CA CYS A 246 -7.16 11.23 2.11
C CYS A 246 -8.27 11.14 3.13
N GLN A 247 -8.65 9.92 3.48
CA GLN A 247 -9.56 9.61 4.56
C GLN A 247 -8.99 8.45 5.39
N VAL A 248 -9.38 8.39 6.65
CA VAL A 248 -9.05 7.32 7.58
C VAL A 248 -10.27 6.42 7.73
N LEU A 249 -10.20 5.22 7.18
CA LEU A 249 -11.24 4.20 7.32
C LEU A 249 -11.10 3.53 8.67
N GLY A 250 -12.20 3.29 9.37
CA GLY A 250 -12.19 2.76 10.73
C GLY A 250 -11.88 3.82 11.81
N ALA A 251 -11.90 5.11 11.45
CA ALA A 251 -11.62 6.21 12.40
C ALA A 251 -12.58 6.25 13.60
N ASP A 252 -13.82 5.80 13.41
CA ASP A 252 -14.85 5.76 14.45
C ASP A 252 -14.72 4.53 15.39
N SER A 253 -13.63 3.74 15.25
CA SER A 253 -13.35 2.63 16.16
C SER A 253 -13.21 3.12 17.61
N PRO A 254 -13.78 2.40 18.61
CA PRO A 254 -13.69 2.77 20.02
C PRO A 254 -12.28 2.57 20.62
N ALA A 255 -11.34 2.07 19.84
CA ALA A 255 -9.97 1.86 20.31
C ALA A 255 -9.30 3.16 20.76
N PRO A 256 -8.38 3.12 21.74
CA PRO A 256 -7.59 4.29 22.13
C PRO A 256 -6.84 4.92 20.95
N PRO A 257 -6.50 6.24 21.03
CA PRO A 257 -5.67 6.90 20.03
C PRO A 257 -4.35 6.14 19.79
N GLY A 258 -3.93 6.01 18.52
CA GLY A 258 -2.74 5.27 18.11
C GLY A 258 -2.86 3.74 18.22
N ARG A 259 -4.07 3.20 18.39
CA ARG A 259 -4.32 1.76 18.53
C ARG A 259 -5.50 1.27 17.68
N ALA A 260 -6.18 2.15 16.96
CA ALA A 260 -7.32 1.75 16.14
C ALA A 260 -6.88 0.97 14.90
N PRO A 261 -7.61 -0.11 14.52
CA PRO A 261 -7.42 -0.77 13.23
C PRO A 261 -7.96 0.12 12.11
N THR A 262 -7.09 0.88 11.46
CA THR A 262 -7.46 1.84 10.43
C THR A 262 -6.73 1.55 9.12
N ILE A 263 -7.30 2.06 8.02
CA ILE A 263 -6.66 2.12 6.70
C ILE A 263 -6.68 3.57 6.23
N ILE A 264 -5.51 4.14 5.93
CA ILE A 264 -5.41 5.46 5.31
C ILE A 264 -5.49 5.30 3.79
N ALA A 265 -6.42 6.01 3.17
CA ALA A 265 -6.75 5.83 1.77
C ALA A 265 -6.99 7.17 1.07
N PRO A 266 -6.51 7.38 -0.18
CA PRO A 266 -6.88 8.54 -0.98
C PRO A 266 -8.40 8.61 -1.18
N ALA A 267 -8.94 9.82 -1.14
CA ALA A 267 -10.37 10.08 -1.24
C ALA A 267 -10.70 11.00 -2.41
N ARG A 268 -11.68 10.60 -3.22
CA ARG A 268 -12.27 11.50 -4.22
C ARG A 268 -12.95 12.69 -3.54
N PRO A 269 -13.13 13.82 -4.22
CA PRO A 269 -13.81 14.98 -3.64
C PRO A 269 -15.14 14.66 -2.96
N GLU A 270 -15.95 13.81 -3.58
CA GLU A 270 -17.25 13.37 -3.06
C GLU A 270 -17.19 12.42 -1.87
N GLN A 271 -16.03 11.86 -1.57
CA GLN A 271 -15.81 10.97 -0.42
C GLN A 271 -15.25 11.69 0.80
N ARG A 272 -14.73 12.91 0.60
CA ARG A 272 -14.17 13.71 1.68
C ARG A 272 -15.33 14.14 2.59
N ARG A 273 -15.24 13.87 3.91
CA ARG A 273 -16.24 14.33 4.84
C ARG A 273 -16.32 15.85 4.70
N GLY A 274 -17.50 16.34 4.31
CA GLY A 274 -17.72 17.67 3.80
C GLY A 274 -17.16 18.75 4.70
N GLY A 275 -16.44 19.66 4.07
CA GLY A 275 -16.53 21.05 4.48
C GLY A 275 -17.95 21.53 4.19
N GLN A 276 -18.85 21.41 5.14
CA GLN A 276 -20.02 22.24 5.31
C GLN A 276 -19.78 23.15 6.47
#